data_4ad31cf3feff288824b9b0d296d40653
#
_entry.id   4ad31cf3feff288824b9b0d296d40653
#
_cell.length_a   1.000
_cell.length_b   1.000
_cell.length_c   1.000
_cell.angle_alpha   90.00
_cell.angle_beta   90.00
_cell.angle_gamma   90.00
#
_symmetry.space_group_name_H-M   'P 1'
#
loop_
_entity.id
_entity.type
_entity.pdbx_description
1 polymer ?
#
loop_
_entity_poly.entity_id
_entity_poly.type
_entity_poly.pdbx_seq_one_letter_code
_entity_poly.pdbx_strand_id
1 'polypeptide(L)'
;EAGIKGMLRSLDPYTEYYPPADAKELKSMITGKYGGIGSVVSFNVRDNVTIISEPYAGMPAQEAGLKKGDQIIAIDGEDMKGKTTSYVSDHLRGDAGTSFMLTIQRPGEKKPRKIKITRRAIQLPAIPYYGMLTDSVGYIKLDQYTEDCSAHFRNALVMLKRSGMKNLVIDLRNNTGGSLSESVSILNMFLPKDVKLVS
;
A
#
# COMPACT_ATOMS: atom_id res chain seq x y z
N GLU A 1 25.22 -1.94 15.22
CA GLU A 1 24.40 -2.15 14.01
C GLU A 1 25.24 -2.73 12.87
N ALA A 2 26.36 -2.11 12.47
CA ALA A 2 27.22 -2.61 11.41
C ALA A 2 27.75 -4.03 11.66
N GLY A 3 28.14 -4.34 12.92
CA GLY A 3 28.57 -5.68 13.32
C GLY A 3 27.48 -6.74 13.18
N ILE A 4 26.23 -6.41 13.56
CA ILE A 4 25.08 -7.32 13.41
C ILE A 4 24.83 -7.59 11.92
N LYS A 5 24.80 -6.54 11.09
CA LYS A 5 24.65 -6.67 9.62
C LYS A 5 25.79 -7.50 9.00
N GLY A 6 27.02 -7.34 9.51
CA GLY A 6 28.16 -8.15 9.07
C GLY A 6 28.03 -9.64 9.40
N MET A 7 27.56 -9.95 10.60
CA MET A 7 27.31 -11.35 11.01
C MET A 7 26.17 -11.99 10.20
N LEU A 8 25.06 -11.27 9.96
CA LEU A 8 23.93 -11.79 9.21
C LEU A 8 24.26 -12.09 7.75
N ARG A 9 25.10 -11.26 7.13
CA ARG A 9 25.59 -11.50 5.75
C ARG A 9 26.33 -12.83 5.57
N SER A 10 26.86 -13.39 6.67
CA SER A 10 27.52 -14.72 6.61
C SER A 10 26.53 -15.88 6.62
N LEU A 11 25.26 -15.65 6.96
CA LEU A 11 24.23 -16.66 6.97
C LEU A 11 23.62 -16.84 5.57
N ASP A 12 23.09 -15.77 5.01
CA ASP A 12 22.49 -15.73 3.67
C ASP A 12 22.31 -14.26 3.20
N PRO A 13 22.01 -14.01 1.91
CA PRO A 13 21.82 -12.65 1.40
C PRO A 13 20.47 -12.01 1.76
N TYR A 14 19.55 -12.74 2.38
CA TYR A 14 18.15 -12.30 2.61
C TYR A 14 17.87 -11.98 4.08
N THR A 15 18.70 -12.48 5.00
CA THR A 15 18.51 -12.19 6.43
C THR A 15 18.92 -10.77 6.75
N GLU A 16 17.96 -9.96 7.16
CA GLU A 16 18.14 -8.55 7.48
C GLU A 16 17.85 -8.26 8.95
N TYR A 17 18.57 -7.30 9.51
CA TYR A 17 18.34 -6.75 10.84
C TYR A 17 17.59 -5.43 10.75
N TYR A 18 16.40 -5.39 11.32
CA TYR A 18 15.61 -4.17 11.48
C TYR A 18 15.82 -3.61 12.88
N PRO A 19 16.47 -2.45 13.02
CA PRO A 19 16.60 -1.79 14.31
C PRO A 19 15.23 -1.36 14.86
N PRO A 20 15.08 -1.12 16.17
CA PRO A 20 13.80 -0.70 16.76
C PRO A 20 13.17 0.54 16.11
N ALA A 21 13.98 1.44 15.56
CA ALA A 21 13.50 2.60 14.81
C ALA A 21 12.72 2.20 13.56
N ASP A 22 13.15 1.14 12.87
CA ASP A 22 12.56 0.65 11.60
C ASP A 22 11.47 -0.42 11.83
N ALA A 23 11.27 -0.83 13.10
CA ALA A 23 10.27 -1.86 13.44
C ALA A 23 8.83 -1.47 13.04
N LYS A 24 8.51 -0.17 13.03
CA LYS A 24 7.20 0.33 12.57
C LYS A 24 7.03 0.10 11.07
N GLU A 25 8.07 0.30 10.27
CA GLU A 25 8.03 0.07 8.83
C GLU A 25 7.86 -1.41 8.51
N LEU A 26 8.65 -2.27 9.17
CA LEU A 26 8.51 -3.72 9.05
C LEU A 26 7.08 -4.17 9.43
N LYS A 27 6.54 -3.67 10.55
CA LYS A 27 5.16 -3.97 10.95
C LYS A 27 4.14 -3.52 9.90
N SER A 28 4.34 -2.35 9.30
CA SER A 28 3.47 -1.84 8.23
C SER A 28 3.52 -2.73 6.98
N MET A 29 4.69 -3.24 6.61
CA MET A 29 4.86 -4.17 5.49
C MET A 29 4.13 -5.49 5.73
N ILE A 30 4.23 -6.05 6.95
CA ILE A 30 3.59 -7.33 7.31
C ILE A 30 2.07 -7.19 7.41
N THR A 31 1.59 -6.14 8.07
CA THR A 31 0.16 -5.96 8.34
C THR A 31 -0.60 -5.26 7.21
N GLY A 32 0.10 -4.58 6.30
CA GLY A 32 -0.51 -3.68 5.31
C GLY A 32 -1.12 -2.41 5.93
N LYS A 33 -0.85 -2.16 7.22
CA LYS A 33 -1.40 -1.02 7.98
C LYS A 33 -0.33 0.04 8.19
N TYR A 34 -0.63 1.27 7.85
CA TYR A 34 0.23 2.42 8.14
C TYR A 34 -0.59 3.65 8.53
N GLY A 35 0.00 4.54 9.30
CA GLY A 35 -0.64 5.81 9.60
C GLY A 35 -0.37 6.82 8.47
N GLY A 36 -1.44 7.43 7.94
CA GLY A 36 -1.31 8.35 6.83
C GLY A 36 -2.63 9.00 6.41
N ILE A 37 -2.65 9.54 5.21
CA ILE A 37 -3.81 10.26 4.67
C ILE A 37 -4.66 9.44 3.70
N GLY A 38 -4.20 8.26 3.26
CA GLY A 38 -4.93 7.40 2.30
C GLY A 38 -5.02 8.02 0.91
N SER A 39 -3.88 8.25 0.28
CA SER A 39 -3.79 8.74 -1.09
C SER A 39 -2.57 8.18 -1.80
N VAL A 40 -2.69 7.92 -3.10
CA VAL A 40 -1.56 7.72 -3.99
C VAL A 40 -0.99 9.09 -4.34
N VAL A 41 0.32 9.20 -4.29
CA VAL A 41 1.06 10.39 -4.73
C VAL A 41 2.03 10.01 -5.87
N SER A 42 2.28 10.94 -6.78
CA SER A 42 3.24 10.76 -7.86
C SER A 42 4.01 12.05 -8.14
N PHE A 43 5.17 11.94 -8.75
CA PHE A 43 5.98 13.11 -9.10
C PHE A 43 5.57 13.66 -10.46
N ASN A 44 5.25 14.94 -10.49
CA ASN A 44 5.04 15.67 -11.72
C ASN A 44 6.38 16.30 -12.16
N VAL A 45 7.02 15.69 -13.13
CA VAL A 45 8.33 16.10 -13.63
C VAL A 45 8.29 17.52 -14.22
N ARG A 46 7.19 17.89 -14.91
CA ARG A 46 7.05 19.20 -15.55
C ARG A 46 7.06 20.34 -14.53
N ASP A 47 6.37 20.17 -13.43
CA ASP A 47 6.20 21.21 -12.41
C ASP A 47 7.19 21.04 -11.26
N ASN A 48 8.00 19.96 -11.28
CA ASN A 48 8.97 19.60 -10.26
C ASN A 48 8.34 19.52 -8.86
N VAL A 49 7.18 18.84 -8.74
CA VAL A 49 6.41 18.78 -7.51
C VAL A 49 5.66 17.44 -7.40
N THR A 50 5.49 16.95 -6.18
CA THR A 50 4.64 15.80 -5.91
C THR A 50 3.17 16.20 -5.94
N ILE A 51 2.34 15.40 -6.60
CA ILE A 51 0.90 15.62 -6.74
C ILE A 51 0.10 14.49 -6.08
N ILE A 52 -1.13 14.81 -5.68
CA ILE A 52 -2.14 13.81 -5.34
C ILE A 52 -2.61 13.15 -6.64
N SER A 53 -2.31 11.86 -6.81
CA SER A 53 -2.75 11.09 -7.97
C SER A 53 -4.15 10.51 -7.77
N GLU A 54 -4.41 9.99 -6.57
CA GLU A 54 -5.70 9.40 -6.23
C GLU A 54 -5.92 9.43 -4.71
N PRO A 55 -6.86 10.23 -4.19
CA PRO A 55 -7.32 10.12 -2.83
C PRO A 55 -8.29 8.94 -2.71
N TYR A 56 -8.03 8.01 -1.78
CA TYR A 56 -8.91 6.85 -1.58
C TYR A 56 -10.23 7.24 -0.93
N ALA A 57 -11.31 6.58 -1.37
CA ALA A 57 -12.66 6.79 -0.84
C ALA A 57 -12.73 6.52 0.67
N GLY A 58 -13.37 7.43 1.41
CA GLY A 58 -13.57 7.34 2.85
C GLY A 58 -12.27 7.52 3.66
N MET A 59 -11.19 7.98 3.06
CA MET A 59 -9.91 8.22 3.72
C MET A 59 -9.67 9.72 3.99
N PRO A 60 -8.78 10.07 4.94
CA PRO A 60 -8.54 11.46 5.35
C PRO A 60 -8.27 12.43 4.20
N ALA A 61 -7.55 11.99 3.16
CA ALA A 61 -7.27 12.82 2.00
C ALA A 61 -8.56 13.26 1.28
N GLN A 62 -9.47 12.30 1.02
CA GLN A 62 -10.74 12.60 0.37
C GLN A 62 -11.65 13.45 1.27
N GLU A 63 -11.75 13.09 2.56
CA GLU A 63 -12.58 13.81 3.53
C GLU A 63 -12.11 15.26 3.72
N ALA A 64 -10.80 15.51 3.63
CA ALA A 64 -10.21 16.84 3.65
C ALA A 64 -10.41 17.62 2.33
N GLY A 65 -11.06 17.00 1.33
CA GLY A 65 -11.36 17.63 0.04
C GLY A 65 -10.18 17.70 -0.93
N LEU A 66 -9.14 16.87 -0.73
CA LEU A 66 -8.06 16.72 -1.71
C LEU A 66 -8.61 16.07 -2.99
N LYS A 67 -8.08 16.51 -4.12
CA LYS A 67 -8.47 16.04 -5.45
C LYS A 67 -7.25 15.60 -6.24
N LYS A 68 -7.48 14.72 -7.21
CA LYS A 68 -6.47 14.37 -8.21
C LYS A 68 -5.92 15.63 -8.87
N GLY A 69 -4.59 15.72 -8.95
CA GLY A 69 -3.87 16.86 -9.53
C GLY A 69 -3.50 17.96 -8.52
N ASP A 70 -3.96 17.90 -7.26
CA ASP A 70 -3.51 18.86 -6.25
C ASP A 70 -1.99 18.73 -6.04
N GLN A 71 -1.25 19.81 -6.24
CA GLN A 71 0.18 19.87 -6.05
C GLN A 71 0.50 20.11 -4.56
N ILE A 72 1.39 19.31 -3.99
CA ILE A 72 1.81 19.42 -2.59
C ILE A 72 2.93 20.44 -2.52
N ILE A 73 2.62 21.62 -1.97
CA ILE A 73 3.55 22.73 -1.90
C ILE A 73 4.33 22.73 -0.58
N ALA A 74 3.65 22.54 0.55
CA ALA A 74 4.31 22.49 1.85
C ALA A 74 3.56 21.56 2.83
N ILE A 75 4.30 20.99 3.78
CA ILE A 75 3.79 20.22 4.92
C ILE A 75 4.33 20.85 6.20
N ASP A 76 3.44 21.28 7.11
CA ASP A 76 3.78 22.02 8.34
C ASP A 76 4.69 23.24 8.11
N GLY A 77 4.57 23.87 6.93
CA GLY A 77 5.36 25.02 6.53
C GLY A 77 6.69 24.67 5.83
N GLU A 78 7.10 23.42 5.82
CA GLU A 78 8.27 22.96 5.07
C GLU A 78 7.95 22.84 3.58
N ASP A 79 8.78 23.44 2.73
CA ASP A 79 8.62 23.41 1.28
C ASP A 79 8.91 22.00 0.71
N MET A 80 7.95 21.47 -0.05
CA MET A 80 8.01 20.17 -0.68
C MET A 80 8.36 20.21 -2.17
N LYS A 81 8.53 21.39 -2.74
CA LYS A 81 8.89 21.54 -4.15
C LYS A 81 10.29 20.99 -4.42
N GLY A 82 10.43 20.20 -5.46
CA GLY A 82 11.70 19.54 -5.82
C GLY A 82 12.13 18.39 -4.91
N LYS A 83 11.36 18.08 -3.87
CA LYS A 83 11.62 16.90 -3.05
C LYS A 83 11.15 15.63 -3.74
N THR A 84 11.81 14.51 -3.45
CA THR A 84 11.41 13.21 -3.98
C THR A 84 10.04 12.79 -3.47
N THR A 85 9.33 11.96 -4.22
CA THR A 85 8.03 11.41 -3.80
C THR A 85 8.14 10.63 -2.48
N SER A 86 9.24 9.92 -2.27
CA SER A 86 9.49 9.22 -1.00
C SER A 86 9.54 10.20 0.16
N TYR A 87 10.34 11.26 0.05
CA TYR A 87 10.44 12.30 1.07
C TYR A 87 9.08 12.91 1.43
N VAL A 88 8.31 13.30 0.42
CA VAL A 88 6.96 13.85 0.63
C VAL A 88 6.04 12.81 1.27
N SER A 89 6.08 11.55 0.80
CA SER A 89 5.29 10.45 1.36
C SER A 89 5.59 10.21 2.83
N ASP A 90 6.86 10.26 3.24
CA ASP A 90 7.28 10.07 4.62
C ASP A 90 6.72 11.17 5.54
N HIS A 91 6.63 12.41 5.04
CA HIS A 91 6.02 13.53 5.77
C HIS A 91 4.48 13.44 5.82
N LEU A 92 3.83 12.84 4.82
CA LEU A 92 2.40 12.57 4.84
C LEU A 92 2.04 11.42 5.80
N ARG A 93 2.97 10.47 6.03
CA ARG A 93 2.83 9.38 6.99
C ARG A 93 3.09 9.87 8.41
N GLY A 94 2.73 9.05 9.39
CA GLY A 94 2.96 9.29 10.81
C GLY A 94 1.94 8.55 11.66
N ASP A 95 2.00 8.75 12.98
CA ASP A 95 1.11 8.03 13.90
C ASP A 95 -0.36 8.42 13.65
N ALA A 96 -1.25 7.42 13.66
CA ALA A 96 -2.68 7.65 13.54
C ALA A 96 -3.17 8.58 14.67
N GLY A 97 -4.06 9.51 14.33
CA GLY A 97 -4.57 10.55 15.25
C GLY A 97 -3.73 11.83 15.27
N THR A 98 -2.51 11.83 14.73
CA THR A 98 -1.72 13.06 14.59
C THR A 98 -2.24 13.90 13.43
N SER A 99 -2.11 15.24 13.55
CA SER A 99 -2.56 16.18 12.52
C SER A 99 -1.39 17.02 12.03
N PHE A 100 -1.48 17.46 10.79
CA PHE A 100 -0.52 18.38 10.18
C PHE A 100 -1.24 19.35 9.23
N MET A 101 -0.55 20.43 8.84
CA MET A 101 -1.04 21.43 7.90
C MET A 101 -0.46 21.15 6.51
N LEU A 102 -1.32 20.78 5.56
CA LEU A 102 -0.95 20.60 4.16
C LEU A 102 -1.26 21.86 3.38
N THR A 103 -0.27 22.40 2.65
CA THR A 103 -0.47 23.48 1.68
C THR A 103 -0.45 22.87 0.29
N ILE A 104 -1.51 23.07 -0.46
CA ILE A 104 -1.63 22.60 -1.84
C ILE A 104 -1.86 23.75 -2.82
N GLN A 105 -1.43 23.56 -4.07
CA GLN A 105 -1.86 24.38 -5.20
C GLN A 105 -2.74 23.53 -6.10
N ARG A 106 -4.00 23.91 -6.22
CA ARG A 106 -4.95 23.25 -7.13
C ARG A 106 -4.85 23.82 -8.53
N PRO A 107 -4.75 23.00 -9.58
CA PRO A 107 -4.78 23.48 -10.96
C PRO A 107 -6.00 24.37 -11.23
N GLY A 108 -5.78 25.53 -11.85
CA GLY A 108 -6.83 26.50 -12.14
C GLY A 108 -7.16 27.49 -11.00
N GLU A 109 -6.64 27.29 -9.80
CA GLU A 109 -6.82 28.24 -8.70
C GLU A 109 -5.63 29.20 -8.60
N LYS A 110 -5.91 30.47 -8.27
CA LYS A 110 -4.89 31.52 -8.17
C LYS A 110 -4.09 31.47 -6.85
N LYS A 111 -4.67 30.92 -5.79
CA LYS A 111 -4.06 30.93 -4.45
C LYS A 111 -3.93 29.53 -3.89
N PRO A 112 -2.82 29.23 -3.18
CA PRO A 112 -2.69 27.98 -2.44
C PRO A 112 -3.77 27.84 -1.37
N ARG A 113 -4.12 26.59 -1.06
CA ARG A 113 -5.02 26.24 0.05
C ARG A 113 -4.23 25.62 1.19
N LYS A 114 -4.55 26.01 2.43
CA LYS A 114 -4.06 25.33 3.64
C LYS A 114 -5.16 24.44 4.18
N ILE A 115 -4.86 23.18 4.38
CA ILE A 115 -5.81 22.14 4.78
C ILE A 115 -5.22 21.41 5.98
N LYS A 116 -5.92 21.38 7.10
CA LYS A 116 -5.54 20.54 8.24
C LYS A 116 -6.01 19.12 7.97
N ILE A 117 -5.08 18.16 8.06
CA ILE A 117 -5.39 16.73 7.86
C ILE A 117 -4.98 15.96 9.10
N THR A 118 -5.86 15.06 9.56
CA THR A 118 -5.57 14.13 10.65
C THR A 118 -5.28 12.75 10.06
N ARG A 119 -4.13 12.20 10.37
CA ARG A 119 -3.73 10.86 9.94
C ARG A 119 -4.62 9.81 10.55
N ARG A 120 -4.95 8.77 9.80
CA ARG A 120 -5.61 7.56 10.28
C ARG A 120 -4.76 6.33 10.00
N ALA A 121 -5.08 5.25 10.70
CA ALA A 121 -4.62 3.93 10.27
C ALA A 121 -5.26 3.60 8.91
N ILE A 122 -4.43 3.49 7.89
CA ILE A 122 -4.82 3.13 6.53
C ILE A 122 -4.48 1.66 6.37
N GLN A 123 -5.43 0.88 5.88
CA GLN A 123 -5.21 -0.49 5.47
C GLN A 123 -5.54 -0.59 3.99
N LEU A 124 -4.52 -0.86 3.19
CA LEU A 124 -4.73 -1.14 1.78
C LEU A 124 -5.26 -2.57 1.63
N PRO A 125 -6.29 -2.78 0.82
CA PRO A 125 -6.77 -4.13 0.57
C PRO A 125 -5.70 -4.93 -0.19
N ALA A 126 -5.34 -6.11 0.34
CA ALA A 126 -4.45 -7.04 -0.36
C ALA A 126 -5.04 -7.48 -1.71
N ILE A 127 -6.37 -7.49 -1.81
CA ILE A 127 -7.14 -7.80 -3.00
C ILE A 127 -7.97 -6.55 -3.37
N PRO A 128 -7.41 -5.62 -4.15
CA PRO A 128 -8.11 -4.39 -4.52
C PRO A 128 -9.26 -4.62 -5.51
N TYR A 129 -9.20 -5.73 -6.25
CA TYR A 129 -10.23 -6.05 -7.23
C TYR A 129 -10.36 -7.57 -7.45
N TYR A 130 -11.58 -8.03 -7.60
CA TYR A 130 -11.92 -9.34 -8.18
C TYR A 130 -13.23 -9.23 -8.96
N GLY A 131 -13.39 -10.08 -9.98
CA GLY A 131 -14.58 -10.08 -10.82
C GLY A 131 -14.53 -11.15 -11.92
N MET A 132 -15.62 -11.32 -12.63
CA MET A 132 -15.65 -12.18 -13.81
C MET A 132 -15.09 -11.43 -15.01
N LEU A 133 -14.15 -12.03 -15.75
CA LEU A 133 -13.65 -11.54 -17.04
C LEU A 133 -14.55 -11.98 -18.19
N THR A 134 -15.06 -13.19 -18.08
CA THR A 134 -16.04 -13.80 -19.01
C THR A 134 -17.04 -14.62 -18.21
N ASP A 135 -18.03 -15.22 -18.84
CA ASP A 135 -19.03 -16.08 -18.17
C ASP A 135 -18.43 -17.26 -17.39
N SER A 136 -17.17 -17.64 -17.67
CA SER A 136 -16.52 -18.78 -17.05
C SER A 136 -15.12 -18.50 -16.47
N VAL A 137 -14.59 -17.28 -16.66
CA VAL A 137 -13.24 -16.91 -16.17
C VAL A 137 -13.34 -15.87 -15.10
N GLY A 138 -12.94 -16.22 -13.89
CA GLY A 138 -12.77 -15.29 -12.78
C GLY A 138 -11.37 -14.65 -12.77
N TYR A 139 -11.28 -13.49 -12.15
CA TYR A 139 -10.05 -12.73 -11.98
C TYR A 139 -9.93 -12.25 -10.55
N ILE A 140 -8.75 -12.39 -9.96
CA ILE A 140 -8.40 -11.82 -8.65
C ILE A 140 -7.07 -11.09 -8.81
N LYS A 141 -7.03 -9.81 -8.44
CA LYS A 141 -5.78 -9.06 -8.28
C LYS A 141 -5.30 -9.17 -6.85
N LEU A 142 -4.09 -9.69 -6.64
CA LEU A 142 -3.45 -9.83 -5.34
C LEU A 142 -2.18 -8.98 -5.31
N ASP A 143 -2.25 -7.84 -4.62
CA ASP A 143 -1.16 -6.85 -4.61
C ASP A 143 -0.07 -7.19 -3.57
N GLN A 144 -0.44 -7.81 -2.44
CA GLN A 144 0.50 -8.18 -1.38
C GLN A 144 -0.04 -9.35 -0.55
N TYR A 145 0.87 -10.08 0.11
CA TYR A 145 0.53 -11.11 1.09
C TYR A 145 0.55 -10.50 2.51
N THR A 146 -0.40 -9.59 2.78
CA THR A 146 -0.57 -9.02 4.12
C THR A 146 -1.37 -9.93 5.03
N GLU A 147 -1.38 -9.64 6.33
CA GLU A 147 -2.19 -10.34 7.33
C GLU A 147 -3.66 -10.43 6.90
N ASP A 148 -4.28 -11.59 7.07
CA ASP A 148 -5.66 -11.93 6.68
C ASP A 148 -5.95 -11.94 5.16
N CYS A 149 -4.96 -11.78 4.27
CA CYS A 149 -5.21 -11.74 2.83
C CYS A 149 -5.77 -13.08 2.31
N SER A 150 -5.41 -14.21 2.90
CA SER A 150 -5.94 -15.53 2.54
C SER A 150 -7.45 -15.66 2.81
N ALA A 151 -7.95 -15.05 3.88
CA ALA A 151 -9.38 -15.00 4.16
C ALA A 151 -10.13 -14.16 3.11
N HIS A 152 -9.58 -13.00 2.73
CA HIS A 152 -10.14 -12.16 1.66
C HIS A 152 -10.09 -12.87 0.31
N PHE A 153 -9.00 -13.57 0.01
CA PHE A 153 -8.86 -14.36 -1.21
C PHE A 153 -9.90 -15.50 -1.28
N ARG A 154 -10.09 -16.21 -0.18
CA ARG A 154 -11.12 -17.25 -0.07
C ARG A 154 -12.52 -16.69 -0.33
N ASN A 155 -12.85 -15.54 0.25
CA ASN A 155 -14.14 -14.89 0.03
C ASN A 155 -14.33 -14.51 -1.45
N ALA A 156 -13.32 -13.90 -2.09
CA ALA A 156 -13.35 -13.58 -3.50
C ALA A 156 -13.54 -14.85 -4.36
N LEU A 157 -12.80 -15.92 -4.05
CA LEU A 157 -12.89 -17.21 -4.75
C LEU A 157 -14.29 -17.82 -4.64
N VAL A 158 -14.90 -17.78 -3.44
CA VAL A 158 -16.28 -18.29 -3.22
C VAL A 158 -17.28 -17.48 -4.03
N MET A 159 -17.17 -16.15 -4.04
CA MET A 159 -18.06 -15.28 -4.82
C MET A 159 -17.95 -15.56 -6.33
N LEU A 160 -16.74 -15.68 -6.85
CA LEU A 160 -16.51 -16.00 -8.26
C LEU A 160 -17.05 -17.39 -8.63
N LYS A 161 -16.88 -18.40 -7.78
CA LYS A 161 -17.46 -19.74 -7.99
C LYS A 161 -19.00 -19.68 -8.04
N ARG A 162 -19.63 -18.90 -7.17
CA ARG A 162 -21.10 -18.69 -7.17
C ARG A 162 -21.57 -17.99 -8.46
N SER A 163 -20.69 -17.16 -9.05
CA SER A 163 -20.97 -16.48 -10.34
C SER A 163 -20.69 -17.37 -11.57
N GLY A 164 -20.39 -18.66 -11.40
CA GLY A 164 -20.20 -19.60 -12.50
C GLY A 164 -18.77 -19.77 -12.98
N MET A 165 -17.78 -19.24 -12.22
CA MET A 165 -16.36 -19.38 -12.57
C MET A 165 -15.94 -20.85 -12.67
N LYS A 166 -15.30 -21.20 -13.79
CA LYS A 166 -14.65 -22.51 -14.04
C LYS A 166 -13.13 -22.39 -14.05
N ASN A 167 -12.60 -21.26 -14.49
CA ASN A 167 -11.16 -20.96 -14.56
C ASN A 167 -10.86 -19.69 -13.81
N LEU A 168 -9.65 -19.58 -13.22
CA LEU A 168 -9.21 -18.43 -12.45
C LEU A 168 -7.91 -17.86 -13.02
N VAL A 169 -7.86 -16.53 -13.15
CA VAL A 169 -6.65 -15.76 -13.37
C VAL A 169 -6.31 -15.04 -12.07
N ILE A 170 -5.11 -15.28 -11.55
CA ILE A 170 -4.55 -14.56 -10.40
C ILE A 170 -3.50 -13.59 -10.93
N ASP A 171 -3.73 -12.29 -10.74
CA ASP A 171 -2.80 -11.26 -11.16
C ASP A 171 -1.87 -10.87 -10.01
N LEU A 172 -0.60 -11.22 -10.16
CA LEU A 172 0.48 -10.93 -9.22
C LEU A 172 1.40 -9.80 -9.72
N ARG A 173 1.02 -9.08 -10.75
CA ARG A 173 1.84 -7.98 -11.26
C ARG A 173 2.00 -6.91 -10.19
N ASN A 174 3.28 -6.53 -9.93
CA ASN A 174 3.72 -5.63 -8.86
C ASN A 174 3.50 -6.15 -7.43
N ASN A 175 3.18 -7.44 -7.26
CA ASN A 175 3.19 -8.07 -5.94
C ASN A 175 4.64 -8.28 -5.48
N THR A 176 5.04 -7.64 -4.41
CA THR A 176 6.40 -7.71 -3.85
C THR A 176 6.57 -8.82 -2.80
N GLY A 177 5.55 -9.65 -2.60
CA GLY A 177 5.58 -10.71 -1.60
C GLY A 177 4.84 -10.33 -0.31
N GLY A 178 5.35 -10.81 0.83
CA GLY A 178 4.79 -10.58 2.17
C GLY A 178 4.83 -11.83 3.04
N SER A 179 3.75 -12.13 3.75
CA SER A 179 3.65 -13.24 4.69
C SER A 179 3.69 -14.60 3.98
N LEU A 180 4.68 -15.43 4.32
CA LEU A 180 4.79 -16.81 3.83
C LEU A 180 3.58 -17.65 4.26
N SER A 181 3.11 -17.50 5.50
CA SER A 181 1.94 -18.24 6.01
C SER A 181 0.67 -17.95 5.23
N GLU A 182 0.48 -16.69 4.81
CA GLU A 182 -0.66 -16.28 4.00
C GLU A 182 -0.56 -16.84 2.58
N SER A 183 0.63 -16.85 1.97
CA SER A 183 0.84 -17.44 0.64
C SER A 183 0.60 -18.95 0.66
N VAL A 184 1.10 -19.66 1.67
CA VAL A 184 0.83 -21.08 1.89
C VAL A 184 -0.67 -21.34 2.06
N SER A 185 -1.36 -20.51 2.84
CA SER A 185 -2.81 -20.62 3.04
C SER A 185 -3.61 -20.46 1.75
N ILE A 186 -3.17 -19.57 0.85
CA ILE A 186 -3.78 -19.41 -0.49
C ILE A 186 -3.49 -20.63 -1.36
N LEU A 187 -2.24 -21.11 -1.41
CA LEU A 187 -1.85 -22.29 -2.21
C LEU A 187 -2.61 -23.53 -1.78
N ASN A 188 -2.85 -23.71 -0.48
CA ASN A 188 -3.65 -24.83 0.06
C ASN A 188 -5.13 -24.82 -0.37
N MET A 189 -5.62 -23.76 -1.01
CA MET A 189 -6.96 -23.76 -1.62
C MET A 189 -6.99 -24.48 -2.98
N PHE A 190 -5.82 -24.71 -3.59
CA PHE A 190 -5.69 -25.25 -4.95
C PHE A 190 -4.96 -26.58 -5.00
N LEU A 191 -4.09 -26.85 -4.03
CA LEU A 191 -3.20 -28.02 -4.03
C LEU A 191 -3.67 -29.07 -3.04
N PRO A 192 -3.40 -30.35 -3.31
CA PRO A 192 -3.63 -31.43 -2.34
C PRO A 192 -2.84 -31.21 -1.05
N LYS A 193 -3.28 -31.86 0.03
CA LYS A 193 -2.52 -31.89 1.29
C LYS A 193 -1.17 -32.57 1.06
N ASP A 194 -0.20 -32.22 1.90
CA ASP A 194 1.15 -32.82 1.95
C ASP A 194 2.03 -32.60 0.72
N VAL A 195 1.67 -31.62 -0.13
CA VAL A 195 2.54 -31.17 -1.20
C VAL A 195 3.57 -30.18 -0.63
N LYS A 196 4.86 -30.39 -0.90
CA LYS A 196 5.92 -29.47 -0.55
C LYS A 196 5.74 -28.17 -1.36
N LEU A 197 5.50 -27.05 -0.67
CA LEU A 197 5.24 -25.74 -1.27
C LEU A 197 6.49 -24.85 -1.29
N VAL A 198 7.33 -24.99 -0.27
CA VAL A 198 8.55 -24.19 -0.09
C VAL A 198 9.66 -25.08 0.44
N SER A 199 10.90 -24.79 0.08
CA SER A 199 12.11 -25.50 0.55
C SER A 199 13.15 -24.49 1.03
#